data_61179a41683c8063d18648e19155a0ea
#
_entry.id   61179a41683c8063d18648e19155a0ea
#
_cell.length_a   1.000
_cell.length_b   1.000
_cell.length_c   1.000
_cell.angle_alpha   90.00
_cell.angle_beta   90.00
_cell.angle_gamma   90.00
#
_symmetry.space_group_name_H-M   'P 1'
#
loop_
_entity.id
_entity.type
_entity.pdbx_description
1 polymer ?
#
loop_
_entity_poly.entity_id
_entity_poly.type
_entity_poly.pdbx_seq_one_letter_code
_entity_poly.pdbx_strand_id
1 'polypeptide(L)'
;MITRSRSWAAGIAAAGLVATMIPAAVSPAQAAPGEPARLTVMTQNLYLGSSLQPAIDAENAEEFLIAVATIYGTSVVTDFPSRAQVIAQAIADEKPDLIGLQEVTKWTAVRSDGGPALPNYDFLEILLAALEAEGLNYLVAGTVDNASISAPLINPALECLGEFPAFDCNVTLMDRDAILVNGDSGIGITPDSLTTGRFTAQASLQTPLGARSFDRGWLYVDMVYMGRDFRFANTHLEVESYTRIQRRQAREFIRVVQVDRPGPVIAAGDFNSAADGSNTKSYAILTDYFADMWDESRHGTGLTCCQDPVLQNPESKYAVRIDLVLGKGKVASNWARVLALPIEGAQAPPLWGSDHGGVVTQIRLR
;
A
#
# COMPACT_ATOMS: atom_id res chain seq x y z
N MET A 1 -48.00 -5.62 -72.04
CA MET A 1 -47.71 -6.91 -71.40
C MET A 1 -46.23 -6.89 -71.06
N ILE A 2 -45.94 -6.69 -69.84
CA ILE A 2 -44.54 -6.56 -69.37
C ILE A 2 -44.35 -7.62 -68.28
N THR A 3 -43.54 -8.65 -68.57
CA THR A 3 -43.18 -9.72 -67.67
C THR A 3 -41.99 -9.29 -66.84
N ARG A 4 -42.15 -9.31 -65.48
CA ARG A 4 -41.11 -9.08 -64.53
C ARG A 4 -40.42 -10.43 -64.16
N SER A 5 -39.16 -10.51 -64.46
CA SER A 5 -38.25 -11.58 -63.95
C SER A 5 -37.81 -11.29 -62.50
N ARG A 6 -38.00 -12.25 -61.62
CA ARG A 6 -37.46 -12.23 -60.21
C ARG A 6 -36.13 -12.97 -60.20
N SER A 7 -35.06 -12.25 -59.89
CA SER A 7 -33.78 -12.83 -59.58
C SER A 7 -33.71 -13.19 -58.07
N TRP A 8 -33.38 -14.44 -57.78
CA TRP A 8 -33.07 -14.91 -56.43
C TRP A 8 -31.57 -14.73 -56.18
N ALA A 9 -31.22 -13.92 -55.15
CA ALA A 9 -29.84 -13.87 -54.65
C ALA A 9 -29.72 -14.85 -53.50
N ALA A 10 -28.85 -15.83 -53.68
CA ALA A 10 -28.45 -16.78 -52.64
C ALA A 10 -27.41 -16.11 -51.72
N GLY A 11 -27.79 -15.89 -50.47
CA GLY A 11 -26.86 -15.41 -49.43
C GLY A 11 -26.02 -16.56 -48.89
N ILE A 12 -24.70 -16.48 -49.04
CA ILE A 12 -23.73 -17.38 -48.38
C ILE A 12 -23.49 -16.85 -46.99
N ALA A 13 -23.93 -17.59 -45.95
CA ALA A 13 -23.61 -17.30 -44.58
C ALA A 13 -22.19 -17.83 -44.29
N ALA A 14 -21.25 -16.95 -44.11
CA ALA A 14 -19.91 -17.30 -43.62
C ALA A 14 -19.97 -17.46 -42.08
N ALA A 15 -19.89 -18.69 -41.62
CA ALA A 15 -19.69 -19.00 -40.20
C ALA A 15 -18.24 -18.70 -39.80
N GLY A 16 -18.03 -17.57 -39.12
CA GLY A 16 -16.74 -17.25 -38.52
C GLY A 16 -16.49 -18.13 -37.28
N LEU A 17 -15.52 -19.03 -37.37
CA LEU A 17 -14.98 -19.69 -36.20
C LEU A 17 -14.19 -18.64 -35.36
N VAL A 18 -14.74 -18.24 -34.22
CA VAL A 18 -13.99 -17.53 -33.19
C VAL A 18 -13.15 -18.57 -32.44
N ALA A 19 -11.87 -18.67 -32.80
CA ALA A 19 -10.90 -19.44 -32.04
C ALA A 19 -10.62 -18.69 -30.72
N THR A 20 -11.19 -19.15 -29.62
CA THR A 20 -10.80 -18.72 -28.27
C THR A 20 -9.37 -19.20 -28.03
N MET A 21 -8.41 -18.29 -28.13
CA MET A 21 -7.06 -18.56 -27.63
C MET A 21 -7.12 -18.64 -26.11
N ILE A 22 -7.03 -19.84 -25.58
CA ILE A 22 -6.73 -20.08 -24.16
C ILE A 22 -5.27 -19.63 -23.98
N PRO A 23 -4.97 -18.66 -23.11
CA PRO A 23 -3.59 -18.31 -22.83
C PRO A 23 -2.87 -19.56 -22.30
N ALA A 24 -1.78 -19.93 -22.94
CA ALA A 24 -0.92 -21.01 -22.48
C ALA A 24 -0.45 -20.67 -21.06
N ALA A 25 -0.70 -21.56 -20.10
CA ALA A 25 -0.16 -21.45 -18.77
C ALA A 25 1.37 -21.34 -18.90
N VAL A 26 1.93 -20.20 -18.51
CA VAL A 26 3.37 -20.01 -18.44
C VAL A 26 3.87 -20.97 -17.36
N SER A 27 4.54 -22.03 -17.76
CA SER A 27 5.19 -22.93 -16.80
C SER A 27 6.24 -22.13 -16.04
N PRO A 28 6.28 -22.19 -14.70
CA PRO A 28 7.29 -21.49 -13.93
C PRO A 28 8.68 -21.91 -14.39
N ALA A 29 9.55 -20.92 -14.61
CA ALA A 29 10.92 -21.15 -15.03
C ALA A 29 11.61 -22.08 -14.00
N GLN A 30 12.00 -23.28 -14.44
CA GLN A 30 12.73 -24.22 -13.60
C GLN A 30 14.19 -23.78 -13.53
N ALA A 31 14.65 -23.38 -12.32
CA ALA A 31 16.05 -23.03 -12.10
C ALA A 31 16.97 -24.21 -12.41
N ALA A 32 18.14 -23.91 -12.94
CA ALA A 32 19.23 -24.90 -12.99
C ALA A 32 19.58 -25.35 -11.55
N PRO A 33 19.86 -26.66 -11.31
CA PRO A 33 20.21 -27.12 -9.97
C PRO A 33 21.44 -26.39 -9.45
N GLY A 34 21.27 -25.66 -8.34
CA GLY A 34 22.37 -24.96 -7.63
C GLY A 34 22.37 -23.43 -7.73
N GLU A 35 21.60 -22.80 -8.61
CA GLU A 35 21.49 -21.34 -8.60
C GLU A 35 20.58 -20.83 -7.46
N PRO A 36 21.03 -19.81 -6.70
CA PRO A 36 20.20 -19.21 -5.68
C PRO A 36 19.06 -18.41 -6.33
N ALA A 37 17.81 -18.67 -5.92
CA ALA A 37 16.68 -17.84 -6.31
C ALA A 37 16.86 -16.44 -5.69
N ARG A 38 16.86 -15.41 -6.52
CA ARG A 38 16.99 -14.01 -6.10
C ARG A 38 15.68 -13.29 -6.37
N LEU A 39 15.19 -12.60 -5.35
CA LEU A 39 13.98 -11.77 -5.41
C LEU A 39 14.36 -10.34 -5.04
N THR A 40 13.84 -9.38 -5.76
CA THR A 40 13.85 -7.97 -5.34
C THR A 40 12.52 -7.67 -4.66
N VAL A 41 12.58 -7.27 -3.41
CA VAL A 41 11.42 -6.99 -2.55
C VAL A 41 11.41 -5.52 -2.18
N MET A 42 10.26 -4.89 -2.22
CA MET A 42 10.05 -3.51 -1.81
C MET A 42 8.97 -3.42 -0.74
N THR A 43 9.14 -2.50 0.22
CA THR A 43 8.06 -1.97 1.06
C THR A 43 7.90 -0.49 0.81
N GLN A 44 6.65 -0.01 0.75
CA GLN A 44 6.34 1.40 0.54
C GLN A 44 5.05 1.78 1.26
N ASN A 45 5.17 2.66 2.25
CA ASN A 45 4.04 3.40 2.78
C ASN A 45 3.68 4.51 1.77
N LEU A 46 2.42 4.55 1.31
CA LEU A 46 1.96 5.50 0.27
C LEU A 46 1.62 6.87 0.83
N TYR A 47 1.56 7.03 2.14
CA TYR A 47 1.06 8.20 2.86
C TYR A 47 -0.42 8.50 2.59
N LEU A 48 -1.24 8.54 3.64
CA LEU A 48 -2.69 8.85 3.59
C LEU A 48 -3.03 10.15 2.81
N GLY A 49 -2.03 11.02 2.63
CA GLY A 49 -2.15 12.34 2.02
C GLY A 49 -2.41 13.47 3.03
N SER A 50 -2.54 13.14 4.32
CA SER A 50 -2.69 14.11 5.41
C SER A 50 -2.37 13.49 6.76
N SER A 51 -1.90 14.29 7.71
CA SER A 51 -1.85 13.88 9.12
C SER A 51 -3.25 13.87 9.73
N LEU A 52 -3.57 12.84 10.51
CA LEU A 52 -4.83 12.77 11.27
C LEU A 52 -4.75 13.49 12.62
N GLN A 53 -3.57 13.99 13.00
CA GLN A 53 -3.34 14.64 14.30
C GLN A 53 -4.33 15.76 14.63
N PRO A 54 -4.71 16.63 13.67
CA PRO A 54 -5.70 17.67 13.98
C PRO A 54 -7.05 17.14 14.49
N ALA A 55 -7.51 15.99 14.00
CA ALA A 55 -8.76 15.39 14.47
C ALA A 55 -8.61 14.68 15.83
N ILE A 56 -7.39 14.23 16.15
CA ILE A 56 -7.06 13.63 17.44
C ILE A 56 -6.98 14.70 18.52
N ASP A 57 -6.45 15.87 18.21
CA ASP A 57 -6.24 16.98 19.14
C ASP A 57 -7.49 17.84 19.33
N ALA A 58 -8.55 17.67 18.53
CA ALA A 58 -9.79 18.44 18.64
C ALA A 58 -10.48 18.19 19.99
N GLU A 59 -10.76 19.26 20.72
CA GLU A 59 -11.37 19.20 22.06
C GLU A 59 -12.92 19.26 22.03
N ASN A 60 -13.49 19.76 20.93
CA ASN A 60 -14.93 19.91 20.75
C ASN A 60 -15.37 19.63 19.31
N ALA A 61 -16.69 19.55 19.08
CA ALA A 61 -17.24 19.19 17.79
C ALA A 61 -16.90 20.18 16.67
N GLU A 62 -16.81 21.48 16.96
CA GLU A 62 -16.47 22.51 15.99
C GLU A 62 -15.02 22.35 15.52
N GLU A 63 -14.08 22.21 16.44
CA GLU A 63 -12.67 21.93 16.13
C GLU A 63 -12.51 20.64 15.34
N PHE A 64 -13.26 19.60 15.71
CA PHE A 64 -13.23 18.33 14.97
C PHE A 64 -13.70 18.51 13.52
N LEU A 65 -14.77 19.26 13.27
CA LEU A 65 -15.25 19.51 11.90
C LEU A 65 -14.25 20.35 11.09
N ILE A 66 -13.60 21.34 11.71
CA ILE A 66 -12.51 22.10 11.08
C ILE A 66 -11.33 21.18 10.76
N ALA A 67 -10.98 20.28 11.67
CA ALA A 67 -9.91 19.32 11.48
C ALA A 67 -10.23 18.35 10.30
N VAL A 68 -11.46 17.84 10.22
CA VAL A 68 -11.91 16.99 9.09
C VAL A 68 -11.76 17.72 7.76
N ALA A 69 -12.20 18.99 7.69
CA ALA A 69 -12.06 19.81 6.49
C ALA A 69 -10.59 20.03 6.11
N THR A 70 -9.74 20.29 7.10
CA THR A 70 -8.29 20.48 6.92
C THR A 70 -7.62 19.20 6.43
N ILE A 71 -7.92 18.07 7.05
CA ILE A 71 -7.37 16.75 6.70
C ILE A 71 -7.73 16.39 5.26
N TYR A 72 -9.02 16.48 4.90
CA TYR A 72 -9.46 16.19 3.53
C TYR A 72 -8.88 17.21 2.53
N GLY A 73 -8.87 18.51 2.86
CA GLY A 73 -8.25 19.54 2.02
C GLY A 73 -6.76 19.28 1.77
N THR A 74 -6.03 18.83 2.80
CA THR A 74 -4.61 18.46 2.67
C THR A 74 -4.45 17.23 1.78
N SER A 75 -5.32 16.21 1.89
CA SER A 75 -5.25 15.04 1.01
C SER A 75 -5.47 15.39 -0.47
N VAL A 76 -6.28 16.42 -0.75
CA VAL A 76 -6.45 16.96 -2.11
C VAL A 76 -5.19 17.70 -2.58
N VAL A 77 -4.59 18.55 -1.72
CA VAL A 77 -3.37 19.32 -2.04
C VAL A 77 -2.14 18.42 -2.25
N THR A 78 -2.02 17.33 -1.48
CA THR A 78 -0.93 16.37 -1.62
C THR A 78 -1.07 15.48 -2.85
N ASP A 79 -2.11 15.64 -3.64
CA ASP A 79 -2.31 15.16 -5.01
C ASP A 79 -1.73 13.76 -5.29
N PHE A 80 -2.39 12.72 -4.77
CA PHE A 80 -1.90 11.35 -4.96
C PHE A 80 -1.70 10.96 -6.43
N PRO A 81 -2.51 11.39 -7.41
CA PRO A 81 -2.21 11.14 -8.82
C PRO A 81 -0.81 11.55 -9.26
N SER A 82 -0.32 12.73 -8.88
CA SER A 82 1.07 13.15 -9.16
C SER A 82 2.10 12.35 -8.38
N ARG A 83 1.83 12.03 -7.11
CA ARG A 83 2.71 11.19 -6.26
C ARG A 83 2.85 9.78 -6.82
N ALA A 84 1.75 9.20 -7.30
CA ALA A 84 1.74 7.86 -7.88
C ALA A 84 2.64 7.74 -9.11
N GLN A 85 2.81 8.79 -9.92
CA GLN A 85 3.74 8.79 -11.06
C GLN A 85 5.19 8.60 -10.60
N VAL A 86 5.61 9.32 -9.55
CA VAL A 86 6.97 9.21 -9.01
C VAL A 86 7.20 7.84 -8.36
N ILE A 87 6.20 7.33 -7.64
CA ILE A 87 6.28 5.98 -7.06
C ILE A 87 6.36 4.93 -8.17
N ALA A 88 5.54 5.04 -9.22
CA ALA A 88 5.56 4.13 -10.36
C ALA A 88 6.89 4.18 -11.12
N GLN A 89 7.48 5.38 -11.33
CA GLN A 89 8.81 5.52 -11.94
C GLN A 89 9.89 4.84 -11.07
N ALA A 90 9.86 5.03 -9.75
CA ALA A 90 10.80 4.37 -8.85
C ALA A 90 10.65 2.84 -8.90
N ILE A 91 9.42 2.33 -8.99
CA ILE A 91 9.14 0.90 -9.20
C ILE A 91 9.65 0.44 -10.57
N ALA A 92 9.53 1.26 -11.63
CA ALA A 92 10.05 0.94 -12.96
C ALA A 92 11.58 0.83 -12.99
N ASP A 93 12.27 1.67 -12.22
CA ASP A 93 13.72 1.66 -12.12
C ASP A 93 14.25 0.45 -11.33
N GLU A 94 13.55 0.07 -10.24
CA GLU A 94 13.94 -1.01 -9.34
C GLU A 94 13.43 -2.39 -9.76
N LYS A 95 12.30 -2.46 -10.43
CA LYS A 95 11.60 -3.65 -10.87
C LYS A 95 11.47 -4.71 -9.77
N PRO A 96 10.94 -4.35 -8.59
CA PRO A 96 10.77 -5.33 -7.53
C PRO A 96 9.83 -6.47 -7.97
N ASP A 97 10.17 -7.69 -7.59
CA ASP A 97 9.33 -8.86 -7.85
C ASP A 97 8.08 -8.85 -6.94
N LEU A 98 8.24 -8.28 -5.73
CA LEU A 98 7.20 -8.21 -4.70
C LEU A 98 7.21 -6.84 -4.03
N ILE A 99 6.01 -6.30 -3.78
CA ILE A 99 5.84 -5.03 -3.06
C ILE A 99 4.82 -5.21 -1.94
N GLY A 100 5.20 -4.84 -0.71
CA GLY A 100 4.28 -4.59 0.39
C GLY A 100 3.93 -3.11 0.43
N LEU A 101 2.66 -2.78 0.30
CA LEU A 101 2.16 -1.40 0.36
C LEU A 101 1.39 -1.16 1.65
N GLN A 102 1.61 -0.02 2.29
CA GLN A 102 0.87 0.46 3.45
C GLN A 102 0.20 1.81 3.10
N GLU A 103 -0.83 2.17 3.87
CA GLU A 103 -1.64 3.37 3.63
C GLU A 103 -2.20 3.43 2.19
N VAL A 104 -2.64 2.29 1.68
CA VAL A 104 -3.32 2.18 0.37
C VAL A 104 -4.72 2.74 0.48
N THR A 105 -4.80 4.02 0.71
CA THR A 105 -5.97 4.74 1.16
C THR A 105 -7.02 4.90 0.06
N LYS A 106 -8.29 4.92 0.48
CA LYS A 106 -9.40 5.38 -0.35
C LYS A 106 -10.09 6.55 0.35
N TRP A 107 -10.04 7.70 -0.29
CA TRP A 107 -10.83 8.87 0.07
C TRP A 107 -12.11 8.89 -0.74
N THR A 108 -13.26 8.93 -0.06
CA THR A 108 -14.56 9.05 -0.70
C THR A 108 -15.32 10.21 -0.07
N ALA A 109 -15.55 11.27 -0.84
CA ALA A 109 -16.36 12.39 -0.45
C ALA A 109 -17.68 12.38 -1.24
N VAL A 110 -18.78 12.46 -0.54
CA VAL A 110 -20.13 12.44 -1.12
C VAL A 110 -20.92 13.67 -0.67
N ARG A 111 -21.80 14.14 -1.53
CA ARG A 111 -22.72 15.24 -1.22
C ARG A 111 -24.18 14.85 -1.55
N SER A 112 -25.10 15.34 -0.75
CA SER A 112 -26.52 15.03 -0.84
C SER A 112 -27.36 16.13 -1.53
N ASP A 113 -26.76 17.32 -1.71
CA ASP A 113 -27.44 18.52 -2.25
C ASP A 113 -27.49 18.58 -3.78
N GLY A 114 -26.89 17.61 -4.49
CA GLY A 114 -26.85 17.56 -5.96
C GLY A 114 -25.84 18.52 -6.62
N GLY A 115 -24.97 19.16 -5.84
CA GLY A 115 -23.89 20.00 -6.34
C GLY A 115 -22.79 19.24 -7.07
N PRO A 116 -21.70 19.92 -7.49
CA PRO A 116 -20.58 19.30 -8.21
C PRO A 116 -19.96 18.13 -7.44
N ALA A 117 -19.45 17.12 -8.18
CA ALA A 117 -18.77 15.98 -7.60
C ALA A 117 -17.50 16.43 -6.82
N LEU A 118 -17.29 15.83 -5.67
CA LEU A 118 -16.09 16.08 -4.85
C LEU A 118 -14.93 15.21 -5.33
N PRO A 119 -13.67 15.62 -5.11
CA PRO A 119 -12.50 14.78 -5.39
C PRO A 119 -12.57 13.45 -4.62
N ASN A 120 -12.33 12.34 -5.32
CA ASN A 120 -12.26 11.00 -4.75
C ASN A 120 -10.99 10.32 -5.24
N TYR A 121 -10.32 9.57 -4.36
CA TYR A 121 -9.08 8.90 -4.69
C TYR A 121 -9.13 7.46 -4.20
N ASP A 122 -8.88 6.49 -5.07
CA ASP A 122 -8.51 5.13 -4.70
C ASP A 122 -7.02 4.96 -5.02
N PHE A 123 -6.17 4.96 -4.00
CA PHE A 123 -4.72 4.95 -4.18
C PHE A 123 -4.23 3.69 -4.90
N LEU A 124 -4.90 2.55 -4.67
CA LEU A 124 -4.54 1.32 -5.38
C LEU A 124 -4.82 1.42 -6.87
N GLU A 125 -6.02 1.86 -7.24
CA GLU A 125 -6.40 1.99 -8.65
C GLU A 125 -5.51 3.02 -9.37
N ILE A 126 -5.22 4.16 -8.72
CA ILE A 126 -4.39 5.22 -9.28
C ILE A 126 -2.94 4.73 -9.46
N LEU A 127 -2.37 4.03 -8.47
CA LEU A 127 -1.01 3.49 -8.56
C LEU A 127 -0.92 2.41 -9.64
N LEU A 128 -1.88 1.49 -9.72
CA LEU A 128 -1.90 0.45 -10.76
C LEU A 128 -1.97 1.05 -12.15
N ALA A 129 -2.78 2.11 -12.35
CA ALA A 129 -2.86 2.81 -13.63
C ALA A 129 -1.52 3.52 -13.97
N ALA A 130 -0.83 4.09 -12.97
CA ALA A 130 0.49 4.69 -13.16
C ALA A 130 1.55 3.62 -13.50
N LEU A 131 1.51 2.46 -12.88
CA LEU A 131 2.39 1.32 -13.20
C LEU A 131 2.14 0.79 -14.63
N GLU A 132 0.88 0.68 -15.03
CA GLU A 132 0.52 0.28 -16.40
C GLU A 132 1.02 1.30 -17.43
N ALA A 133 0.95 2.59 -17.13
CA ALA A 133 1.48 3.66 -17.99
C ALA A 133 3.00 3.57 -18.18
N GLU A 134 3.75 3.09 -17.18
CA GLU A 134 5.18 2.75 -17.26
C GLU A 134 5.45 1.40 -17.96
N GLY A 135 4.42 0.72 -18.44
CA GLY A 135 4.53 -0.59 -19.11
C GLY A 135 4.80 -1.75 -18.14
N LEU A 136 4.47 -1.60 -16.87
CA LEU A 136 4.68 -2.60 -15.83
C LEU A 136 3.39 -3.40 -15.58
N ASN A 137 3.55 -4.70 -15.38
CA ASN A 137 2.45 -5.64 -15.15
C ASN A 137 2.45 -6.10 -13.67
N TYR A 138 1.91 -5.29 -12.76
CA TYR A 138 1.74 -5.67 -11.36
C TYR A 138 0.34 -6.19 -11.08
N LEU A 139 0.28 -7.35 -10.41
CA LEU A 139 -0.94 -8.01 -9.99
C LEU A 139 -1.15 -7.81 -8.49
N VAL A 140 -2.39 -7.55 -8.07
CA VAL A 140 -2.75 -7.51 -6.65
C VAL A 140 -2.89 -8.94 -6.15
N ALA A 141 -1.94 -9.38 -5.31
CA ALA A 141 -1.98 -10.71 -4.69
C ALA A 141 -2.93 -10.75 -3.48
N GLY A 142 -3.19 -9.60 -2.87
CA GLY A 142 -4.15 -9.48 -1.77
C GLY A 142 -4.18 -8.09 -1.17
N THR A 143 -5.28 -7.81 -0.46
CA THR A 143 -5.48 -6.58 0.33
C THR A 143 -6.06 -6.95 1.69
N VAL A 144 -5.83 -6.09 2.69
CA VAL A 144 -6.53 -6.12 3.97
C VAL A 144 -7.08 -4.72 4.27
N ASP A 145 -8.38 -4.66 4.57
CA ASP A 145 -9.02 -3.42 5.02
C ASP A 145 -8.71 -3.20 6.50
N ASN A 146 -8.09 -2.07 6.80
CA ASN A 146 -7.73 -1.64 8.14
C ASN A 146 -8.86 -0.79 8.76
N ALA A 147 -8.71 0.53 8.75
CA ALA A 147 -9.68 1.45 9.31
C ALA A 147 -10.66 1.97 8.24
N SER A 148 -11.89 2.26 8.66
CA SER A 148 -12.86 3.01 7.86
C SER A 148 -13.54 4.04 8.77
N ILE A 149 -13.31 5.34 8.51
CA ILE A 149 -13.80 6.44 9.32
C ILE A 149 -14.55 7.41 8.43
N SER A 150 -15.81 7.68 8.79
CA SER A 150 -16.64 8.67 8.11
C SER A 150 -16.92 9.84 9.05
N ALA A 151 -16.90 11.04 8.49
CA ALA A 151 -17.23 12.27 9.22
C ALA A 151 -17.95 13.28 8.32
N PRO A 152 -18.76 14.18 8.89
CA PRO A 152 -19.28 15.32 8.15
C PRO A 152 -18.14 16.20 7.63
N LEU A 153 -18.29 16.70 6.40
CA LEU A 153 -17.35 17.61 5.77
C LEU A 153 -17.98 19.00 5.63
N ILE A 154 -17.39 20.00 6.29
CA ILE A 154 -17.74 21.41 6.08
C ILE A 154 -16.57 22.06 5.35
N ASN A 155 -16.77 22.46 4.11
CA ASN A 155 -15.75 23.14 3.31
C ASN A 155 -16.42 24.13 2.35
N PRO A 156 -16.44 25.44 2.68
CA PRO A 156 -17.07 26.45 1.84
C PRO A 156 -16.46 26.56 0.44
N ALA A 157 -15.15 26.28 0.28
CA ALA A 157 -14.50 26.31 -1.02
C ALA A 157 -14.96 25.16 -1.95
N LEU A 158 -15.49 24.10 -1.37
CA LEU A 158 -16.10 22.97 -2.09
C LEU A 158 -17.64 23.04 -2.07
N GLU A 159 -18.22 24.17 -1.60
CA GLU A 159 -19.66 24.35 -1.41
C GLU A 159 -20.29 23.28 -0.49
N CYS A 160 -19.51 22.67 0.38
CA CYS A 160 -19.97 21.76 1.43
C CYS A 160 -20.38 22.57 2.65
N LEU A 161 -21.67 22.74 2.82
CA LEU A 161 -22.28 23.56 3.87
C LEU A 161 -23.11 22.68 4.82
N GLY A 162 -23.89 23.32 5.66
CA GLY A 162 -24.79 22.66 6.59
C GLY A 162 -24.40 22.88 8.05
N GLU A 163 -25.36 22.62 8.94
CA GLU A 163 -25.21 22.73 10.38
C GLU A 163 -25.67 21.43 11.05
N PHE A 164 -25.08 21.12 12.20
CA PHE A 164 -25.47 19.94 12.95
C PHE A 164 -26.99 19.93 13.23
N PRO A 165 -27.70 18.81 12.99
CA PRO A 165 -27.21 17.51 12.54
C PRO A 165 -27.26 17.27 11.01
N ALA A 166 -27.59 18.27 10.19
CA ALA A 166 -27.80 18.13 8.75
C ALA A 166 -26.65 18.74 7.95
N PHE A 167 -25.75 17.89 7.49
CA PHE A 167 -24.61 18.27 6.65
C PHE A 167 -24.84 17.83 5.22
N ASP A 168 -24.45 18.68 4.26
CA ASP A 168 -24.61 18.40 2.82
C ASP A 168 -23.53 17.42 2.32
N CYS A 169 -22.38 17.37 2.98
CA CYS A 169 -21.25 16.55 2.57
C CYS A 169 -20.76 15.66 3.71
N ASN A 170 -20.27 14.48 3.32
CA ASN A 170 -19.53 13.57 4.20
C ASN A 170 -18.26 13.09 3.49
N VAL A 171 -17.21 12.85 4.25
CA VAL A 171 -15.97 12.25 3.79
C VAL A 171 -15.71 10.94 4.53
N THR A 172 -15.26 9.95 3.81
CA THR A 172 -14.81 8.65 4.35
C THR A 172 -13.36 8.43 3.97
N LEU A 173 -12.56 8.16 4.97
CA LEU A 173 -11.21 7.61 4.85
C LEU A 173 -11.31 6.09 5.08
N MET A 174 -10.86 5.29 4.12
CA MET A 174 -10.65 3.85 4.27
C MET A 174 -9.17 3.57 4.07
N ASP A 175 -8.51 3.02 5.08
CA ASP A 175 -7.12 2.60 5.03
C ASP A 175 -7.01 1.11 4.70
N ARG A 176 -6.01 0.74 3.91
CA ARG A 176 -5.74 -0.64 3.48
C ARG A 176 -4.24 -0.88 3.41
N ASP A 177 -3.84 -2.15 3.53
CA ASP A 177 -2.54 -2.63 3.08
C ASP A 177 -2.72 -3.57 1.89
N ALA A 178 -1.70 -3.66 1.01
CA ALA A 178 -1.75 -4.51 -0.18
C ALA A 178 -0.43 -5.22 -0.42
N ILE A 179 -0.49 -6.36 -1.12
CA ILE A 179 0.66 -7.05 -1.71
C ILE A 179 0.52 -7.01 -3.22
N LEU A 180 1.55 -6.50 -3.90
CA LEU A 180 1.68 -6.57 -5.36
C LEU A 180 2.76 -7.58 -5.75
N VAL A 181 2.52 -8.28 -6.85
CA VAL A 181 3.45 -9.21 -7.48
C VAL A 181 3.68 -8.76 -8.92
N ASN A 182 4.94 -8.67 -9.33
CA ASN A 182 5.27 -8.44 -10.72
C ASN A 182 4.88 -9.67 -11.54
N GLY A 183 3.91 -9.53 -12.45
CA GLY A 183 3.39 -10.61 -13.27
C GLY A 183 4.44 -11.25 -14.19
N ASP A 184 5.54 -10.55 -14.45
CA ASP A 184 6.63 -11.01 -15.31
C ASP A 184 7.79 -11.65 -14.51
N SER A 185 7.71 -11.68 -13.17
CA SER A 185 8.74 -12.22 -12.28
C SER A 185 8.90 -13.75 -12.35
N GLY A 186 7.86 -14.46 -12.81
CA GLY A 186 7.81 -15.92 -12.74
C GLY A 186 7.47 -16.48 -11.34
N ILE A 187 7.03 -15.63 -10.42
CA ILE A 187 6.51 -16.05 -9.11
C ILE A 187 5.12 -16.65 -9.30
N GLY A 188 4.92 -17.86 -8.81
CA GLY A 188 3.61 -18.50 -8.73
C GLY A 188 2.96 -18.21 -7.38
N ILE A 189 1.72 -17.74 -7.40
CA ILE A 189 0.88 -17.61 -6.18
C ILE A 189 0.24 -18.97 -5.91
N THR A 190 0.39 -19.48 -4.69
CA THR A 190 -0.29 -20.72 -4.29
C THR A 190 -1.80 -20.45 -4.19
N PRO A 191 -2.64 -21.22 -4.90
CA PRO A 191 -4.09 -21.02 -4.82
C PRO A 191 -4.62 -21.05 -3.39
N ASP A 192 -5.60 -20.21 -3.08
CA ASP A 192 -6.29 -20.12 -1.79
C ASP A 192 -5.37 -19.85 -0.58
N SER A 193 -4.14 -19.36 -0.81
CA SER A 193 -3.17 -19.10 0.25
C SER A 193 -3.25 -17.69 0.85
N LEU A 194 -3.96 -16.77 0.22
CA LEU A 194 -4.17 -15.44 0.78
C LEU A 194 -4.86 -15.56 2.15
N THR A 195 -4.20 -15.04 3.16
CA THR A 195 -4.74 -14.96 4.51
C THR A 195 -4.59 -13.53 5.02
N THR A 196 -5.68 -12.99 5.54
CA THR A 196 -5.74 -11.63 6.07
C THR A 196 -6.36 -11.62 7.44
N GLY A 197 -6.04 -10.61 8.23
CA GLY A 197 -6.67 -10.42 9.53
C GLY A 197 -6.39 -9.04 10.11
N ARG A 198 -7.23 -8.65 11.08
CA ARG A 198 -6.99 -7.49 11.92
C ARG A 198 -6.34 -7.93 13.21
N PHE A 199 -5.44 -7.12 13.74
CA PHE A 199 -4.84 -7.41 15.05
C PHE A 199 -5.90 -7.42 16.14
N THR A 200 -5.70 -8.28 17.14
CA THR A 200 -6.58 -8.33 18.33
C THR A 200 -6.44 -7.07 19.19
N ALA A 201 -5.25 -6.48 19.23
CA ALA A 201 -5.00 -5.23 19.95
C ALA A 201 -5.09 -4.04 18.98
N GLN A 202 -6.07 -3.17 19.19
CA GLN A 202 -6.33 -2.00 18.36
C GLN A 202 -6.32 -0.72 19.21
N ALA A 203 -5.93 0.40 18.60
CA ALA A 203 -6.04 1.71 19.24
C ALA A 203 -7.47 2.23 19.14
N SER A 204 -7.93 2.86 20.19
CA SER A 204 -9.21 3.59 20.21
C SER A 204 -8.91 5.08 20.38
N LEU A 205 -9.31 5.85 19.40
CA LEU A 205 -9.22 7.30 19.41
C LEU A 205 -10.49 7.87 20.01
N GLN A 206 -10.37 8.72 21.03
CA GLN A 206 -11.50 9.46 21.56
C GLN A 206 -11.62 10.75 20.74
N THR A 207 -12.75 10.93 20.08
CA THR A 207 -13.06 12.18 19.36
C THR A 207 -14.29 12.83 19.96
N PRO A 208 -14.50 14.15 19.76
CA PRO A 208 -15.71 14.82 20.22
C PRO A 208 -17.03 14.24 19.69
N LEU A 209 -16.97 13.50 18.58
CA LEU A 209 -18.13 12.78 18.02
C LEU A 209 -18.17 11.28 18.41
N GLY A 210 -17.46 10.90 19.47
CA GLY A 210 -17.40 9.54 20.02
C GLY A 210 -16.12 8.79 19.69
N ALA A 211 -15.99 7.59 20.27
CA ALA A 211 -14.82 6.74 20.04
C ALA A 211 -14.75 6.27 18.58
N ARG A 212 -13.54 6.28 18.02
CA ARG A 212 -13.22 5.75 16.70
C ARG A 212 -12.07 4.75 16.83
N SER A 213 -12.11 3.67 16.07
CA SER A 213 -10.99 2.76 15.97
C SER A 213 -10.24 3.02 14.67
N PHE A 214 -8.91 3.12 14.76
CA PHE A 214 -8.04 3.09 13.60
C PHE A 214 -7.37 1.73 13.59
N ASP A 215 -8.08 0.74 13.03
CA ASP A 215 -7.64 -0.65 13.08
C ASP A 215 -6.42 -0.87 12.20
N ARG A 216 -5.53 -1.75 12.65
CA ARG A 216 -4.37 -2.24 11.92
C ARG A 216 -4.54 -3.72 11.60
N GLY A 217 -3.97 -4.12 10.47
CA GLY A 217 -4.10 -5.48 9.99
C GLY A 217 -2.78 -6.08 9.51
N TRP A 218 -2.89 -7.28 8.99
CA TRP A 218 -1.83 -8.02 8.36
C TRP A 218 -2.40 -8.89 7.24
N LEU A 219 -1.55 -9.18 6.26
CA LEU A 219 -1.85 -10.15 5.23
C LEU A 219 -0.59 -10.92 4.84
N TYR A 220 -0.79 -12.14 4.35
CA TYR A 220 0.27 -12.91 3.72
C TYR A 220 -0.25 -13.79 2.59
N VAL A 221 0.65 -14.16 1.70
CA VAL A 221 0.40 -15.06 0.58
C VAL A 221 1.54 -16.07 0.50
N ASP A 222 1.23 -17.36 0.30
CA ASP A 222 2.23 -18.38 0.03
C ASP A 222 2.51 -18.42 -1.48
N MET A 223 3.78 -18.51 -1.81
CA MET A 223 4.28 -18.36 -3.17
C MET A 223 5.36 -19.39 -3.49
N VAL A 224 5.55 -19.64 -4.78
CA VAL A 224 6.62 -20.51 -5.30
C VAL A 224 7.46 -19.71 -6.27
N TYR A 225 8.78 -19.71 -6.09
CA TYR A 225 9.72 -19.13 -7.02
C TYR A 225 10.90 -20.07 -7.28
N MET A 226 11.13 -20.41 -8.56
CA MET A 226 12.19 -21.35 -8.97
C MET A 226 12.16 -22.68 -8.16
N GLY A 227 10.95 -23.22 -7.91
CA GLY A 227 10.73 -24.44 -7.15
C GLY A 227 10.95 -24.34 -5.64
N ARG A 228 11.04 -23.14 -5.10
CA ARG A 228 11.16 -22.89 -3.65
C ARG A 228 9.90 -22.21 -3.13
N ASP A 229 9.27 -22.86 -2.16
CA ASP A 229 8.13 -22.30 -1.46
C ASP A 229 8.59 -21.23 -0.46
N PHE A 230 7.85 -20.14 -0.37
CA PHE A 230 8.05 -19.10 0.64
C PHE A 230 6.73 -18.38 0.94
N ARG A 231 6.66 -17.70 2.08
CA ARG A 231 5.57 -16.81 2.44
C ARG A 231 6.02 -15.37 2.31
N PHE A 232 5.22 -14.55 1.65
CA PHE A 232 5.37 -13.09 1.67
C PHE A 232 4.27 -12.48 2.51
N ALA A 233 4.64 -11.66 3.51
CA ALA A 233 3.73 -11.02 4.44
C ALA A 233 3.91 -9.51 4.42
N ASN A 234 2.82 -8.78 4.66
CA ASN A 234 2.80 -7.33 4.76
C ASN A 234 1.96 -6.89 5.97
N THR A 235 2.35 -5.78 6.60
CA THR A 235 1.63 -5.21 7.73
C THR A 235 2.00 -3.74 7.94
N HIS A 236 1.11 -3.01 8.62
CA HIS A 236 1.36 -1.69 9.17
C HIS A 236 1.03 -1.72 10.68
N LEU A 237 2.05 -1.63 11.54
CA LEU A 237 1.84 -1.64 12.98
C LEU A 237 1.39 -0.26 13.48
N GLU A 238 0.85 -0.26 14.70
CA GLU A 238 0.42 0.96 15.37
C GLU A 238 1.59 1.92 15.64
N VAL A 239 1.30 3.21 15.71
CA VAL A 239 2.30 4.26 15.96
C VAL A 239 2.90 4.18 17.36
N GLU A 240 4.05 4.82 17.57
CA GLU A 240 4.85 4.77 18.80
C GLU A 240 4.11 5.24 20.05
N SER A 241 3.16 6.19 19.94
CA SER A 241 2.34 6.65 21.07
C SER A 241 1.51 5.53 21.70
N TYR A 242 1.21 4.46 20.96
CA TYR A 242 0.49 3.28 21.44
C TYR A 242 1.42 2.09 21.67
N THR A 243 2.61 2.30 22.25
CA THR A 243 3.66 1.29 22.47
C THR A 243 3.16 -0.07 22.95
N ARG A 244 2.18 -0.14 23.87
CA ARG A 244 1.67 -1.41 24.39
C ARG A 244 0.88 -2.18 23.33
N ILE A 245 0.09 -1.50 22.52
CA ILE A 245 -0.69 -2.06 21.42
C ILE A 245 0.29 -2.56 20.36
N GLN A 246 1.19 -1.71 19.88
CA GLN A 246 2.20 -2.03 18.87
C GLN A 246 3.02 -3.29 19.23
N ARG A 247 3.46 -3.42 20.49
CA ARG A 247 4.19 -4.61 20.97
C ARG A 247 3.33 -5.89 20.97
N ARG A 248 2.01 -5.79 21.17
CA ARG A 248 1.09 -6.92 21.05
C ARG A 248 0.91 -7.28 19.58
N GLN A 249 0.75 -6.29 18.72
CA GLN A 249 0.65 -6.48 17.27
C GLN A 249 1.92 -7.13 16.72
N ALA A 250 3.12 -6.69 17.10
CA ALA A 250 4.38 -7.31 16.69
C ALA A 250 4.45 -8.81 17.06
N ARG A 251 4.05 -9.18 18.29
CA ARG A 251 3.99 -10.60 18.71
C ARG A 251 2.90 -11.39 17.98
N GLU A 252 1.77 -10.76 17.71
CA GLU A 252 0.68 -11.39 16.95
C GLU A 252 1.10 -11.62 15.51
N PHE A 253 1.73 -10.64 14.86
CA PHE A 253 2.26 -10.77 13.52
C PHE A 253 3.24 -11.96 13.40
N ILE A 254 4.21 -12.07 14.31
CA ILE A 254 5.12 -13.22 14.36
C ILE A 254 4.33 -14.54 14.44
N ARG A 255 3.29 -14.63 15.27
CA ARG A 255 2.50 -15.86 15.41
C ARG A 255 1.73 -16.21 14.15
N VAL A 256 1.06 -15.23 13.53
CA VAL A 256 0.20 -15.49 12.37
C VAL A 256 0.99 -15.88 11.14
N VAL A 257 2.17 -15.27 10.90
CA VAL A 257 2.99 -15.61 9.73
C VAL A 257 3.70 -16.96 9.85
N GLN A 258 3.70 -17.58 11.05
CA GLN A 258 4.29 -18.90 11.29
C GLN A 258 3.29 -20.07 11.10
N VAL A 259 2.00 -19.80 11.14
CA VAL A 259 0.97 -20.83 11.10
C VAL A 259 1.13 -21.70 9.86
N ASP A 260 1.20 -23.03 10.06
CA ASP A 260 1.32 -24.04 9.02
C ASP A 260 2.47 -23.81 8.01
N ARG A 261 3.54 -23.09 8.43
CA ARG A 261 4.64 -22.74 7.54
C ARG A 261 6.01 -23.10 8.11
N PRO A 262 6.61 -24.25 7.73
CA PRO A 262 8.00 -24.60 8.07
C PRO A 262 9.04 -23.89 7.19
N GLY A 263 8.63 -23.26 6.07
CA GLY A 263 9.50 -22.65 5.05
C GLY A 263 9.93 -21.21 5.33
N PRO A 264 10.67 -20.60 4.39
CA PRO A 264 11.08 -19.20 4.47
C PRO A 264 9.90 -18.25 4.55
N VAL A 265 10.04 -17.18 5.37
CA VAL A 265 9.11 -16.06 5.42
C VAL A 265 9.88 -14.78 5.11
N ILE A 266 9.32 -13.96 4.23
CA ILE A 266 9.74 -12.59 3.96
C ILE A 266 8.60 -11.69 4.43
N ALA A 267 8.89 -10.74 5.32
CA ALA A 267 7.92 -9.78 5.81
C ALA A 267 8.37 -8.37 5.42
N ALA A 268 7.46 -7.61 4.83
CA ALA A 268 7.63 -6.21 4.48
C ALA A 268 6.62 -5.37 5.28
N GLY A 269 6.90 -4.10 5.52
CA GLY A 269 5.93 -3.24 6.19
C GLY A 269 6.51 -1.96 6.76
N ASP A 270 5.59 -1.10 7.19
CA ASP A 270 5.85 -0.03 8.14
C ASP A 270 5.57 -0.57 9.55
N PHE A 271 6.65 -0.79 10.29
CA PHE A 271 6.53 -1.36 11.65
C PHE A 271 6.42 -0.27 12.72
N ASN A 272 6.48 1.01 12.35
CA ASN A 272 6.41 2.16 13.27
C ASN A 272 7.34 2.04 14.49
N SER A 273 8.38 1.22 14.37
CA SER A 273 9.33 0.92 15.43
C SER A 273 10.75 1.11 14.92
N ALA A 274 11.43 2.10 15.49
CA ALA A 274 12.79 2.48 15.11
C ALA A 274 13.76 1.32 15.21
N ALA A 275 14.51 1.08 14.13
CA ALA A 275 15.49 0.00 14.05
C ALA A 275 16.67 0.16 15.01
N ASP A 276 16.95 1.38 15.47
CA ASP A 276 17.93 1.67 16.52
C ASP A 276 17.38 1.49 17.95
N GLY A 277 16.07 1.18 18.07
CA GLY A 277 15.37 1.00 19.34
C GLY A 277 15.10 2.29 20.11
N SER A 278 15.24 3.47 19.46
CA SER A 278 15.09 4.78 20.10
C SER A 278 13.66 5.07 20.55
N ASN A 279 12.62 4.55 19.83
CA ASN A 279 11.21 4.85 20.15
C ASN A 279 10.52 3.70 20.90
N THR A 280 10.38 2.51 20.30
CA THR A 280 9.65 1.39 20.90
C THR A 280 10.49 0.11 20.96
N LYS A 281 9.95 -0.94 21.61
CA LYS A 281 10.63 -2.25 21.69
C LYS A 281 10.10 -3.25 20.65
N SER A 282 9.26 -2.83 19.72
CA SER A 282 8.67 -3.74 18.73
C SER A 282 9.70 -4.24 17.74
N TYR A 283 10.65 -3.38 17.33
CA TYR A 283 11.79 -3.81 16.50
C TYR A 283 12.57 -4.96 17.14
N ALA A 284 12.94 -4.84 18.42
CA ALA A 284 13.64 -5.89 19.13
C ALA A 284 12.84 -7.20 19.19
N ILE A 285 11.50 -7.10 19.44
CA ILE A 285 10.61 -8.27 19.44
C ILE A 285 10.60 -8.94 18.06
N LEU A 286 10.56 -8.15 16.99
CA LEU A 286 10.56 -8.67 15.62
C LEU A 286 11.89 -9.32 15.27
N THR A 287 13.02 -8.69 15.65
CA THR A 287 14.37 -9.17 15.31
C THR A 287 14.86 -10.31 16.20
N ASP A 288 14.21 -10.58 17.33
CA ASP A 288 14.38 -11.85 18.07
C ASP A 288 13.91 -13.06 17.24
N TYR A 289 13.02 -12.85 16.26
CA TYR A 289 12.48 -13.89 15.42
C TYR A 289 12.95 -13.82 13.96
N PHE A 290 12.93 -12.64 13.34
CA PHE A 290 13.37 -12.38 11.97
C PHE A 290 14.81 -11.84 11.95
N ALA A 291 15.51 -12.06 10.86
CA ALA A 291 16.68 -11.26 10.52
C ALA A 291 16.23 -9.98 9.78
N ASP A 292 16.76 -8.83 10.16
CA ASP A 292 16.62 -7.61 9.38
C ASP A 292 17.45 -7.75 8.09
N MET A 293 16.83 -7.44 6.94
CA MET A 293 17.50 -7.52 5.64
C MET A 293 18.32 -6.27 5.31
N TRP A 294 18.35 -5.30 6.20
CA TRP A 294 19.21 -4.13 6.13
C TRP A 294 20.53 -4.35 6.88
N ASP A 295 21.64 -4.06 6.23
CA ASP A 295 22.99 -4.12 6.84
C ASP A 295 23.53 -2.70 6.94
N GLU A 296 23.48 -2.11 8.13
CA GLU A 296 23.94 -0.73 8.38
C GLU A 296 25.43 -0.52 8.07
N SER A 297 26.25 -1.56 8.24
CA SER A 297 27.68 -1.48 7.94
C SER A 297 27.96 -1.28 6.45
N ARG A 298 27.00 -1.65 5.59
CA ARG A 298 27.12 -1.54 4.14
C ARG A 298 26.31 -0.38 3.57
N HIS A 299 25.16 -0.06 4.17
CA HIS A 299 24.15 0.81 3.57
C HIS A 299 23.88 2.08 4.40
N GLY A 300 24.54 2.26 5.54
CA GLY A 300 24.29 3.37 6.45
C GLY A 300 23.01 3.18 7.26
N THR A 301 22.50 4.25 7.85
CA THR A 301 21.35 4.22 8.78
C THR A 301 20.03 3.82 8.11
N GLY A 302 19.87 4.11 6.81
CA GLY A 302 18.67 3.75 6.05
C GLY A 302 17.39 4.41 6.53
N LEU A 303 17.45 5.68 6.91
CA LEU A 303 16.31 6.43 7.43
C LEU A 303 15.19 6.52 6.40
N THR A 304 13.94 6.29 6.82
CA THR A 304 12.78 6.18 5.93
C THR A 304 11.63 7.13 6.26
N CYS A 305 11.58 7.73 7.47
CA CYS A 305 10.45 8.57 7.90
C CYS A 305 10.92 9.86 8.59
N CYS A 306 10.20 10.97 8.53
CA CYS A 306 9.04 11.30 7.71
C CYS A 306 9.21 12.71 7.14
N GLN A 307 8.63 12.99 5.97
CA GLN A 307 8.52 14.35 5.43
C GLN A 307 7.39 15.13 6.14
N ASP A 308 7.24 16.42 5.79
CA ASP A 308 6.16 17.26 6.35
C ASP A 308 4.77 16.75 5.92
N PRO A 309 3.73 16.96 6.75
CA PRO A 309 2.37 16.50 6.44
C PRO A 309 1.77 17.04 5.14
N VAL A 310 2.25 18.15 4.62
CA VAL A 310 1.83 18.70 3.32
C VAL A 310 2.88 18.46 2.22
N LEU A 311 3.92 17.66 2.51
CA LEU A 311 5.00 17.31 1.60
C LEU A 311 5.68 18.54 0.98
N GLN A 312 5.87 19.62 1.76
CA GLN A 312 6.37 20.92 1.29
C GLN A 312 7.85 21.17 1.59
N ASN A 313 8.49 20.32 2.40
CA ASN A 313 9.90 20.49 2.76
C ASN A 313 10.80 20.28 1.53
N PRO A 314 11.72 21.22 1.22
CA PRO A 314 12.60 21.11 0.05
C PRO A 314 13.73 20.08 0.24
N GLU A 315 14.09 19.77 1.49
CA GLU A 315 15.10 18.80 1.85
C GLU A 315 14.46 17.66 2.65
N SER A 316 14.96 16.42 2.47
CA SER A 316 14.45 15.26 3.20
C SER A 316 14.60 15.45 4.71
N LYS A 317 13.53 15.09 5.44
CA LYS A 317 13.46 15.11 6.90
C LYS A 317 13.48 13.72 7.53
N TYR A 318 13.82 12.68 6.76
CA TYR A 318 13.90 11.33 7.32
C TYR A 318 14.84 11.29 8.53
N ALA A 319 14.30 10.87 9.67
CA ALA A 319 15.00 10.86 10.93
C ALA A 319 15.05 9.46 11.59
N VAL A 320 14.26 8.50 11.11
CA VAL A 320 14.11 7.18 11.70
C VAL A 320 13.89 6.13 10.61
N ARG A 321 14.38 4.90 10.83
CA ARG A 321 14.13 3.74 9.97
C ARG A 321 13.05 2.87 10.59
N ILE A 322 11.86 2.87 10.02
CA ILE A 322 10.67 2.13 10.49
C ILE A 322 10.06 1.23 9.43
N ASP A 323 10.35 1.50 8.16
CA ASP A 323 10.00 0.65 7.03
C ASP A 323 11.06 -0.42 6.85
N LEU A 324 10.65 -1.69 6.99
CA LEU A 324 11.58 -2.80 7.10
C LEU A 324 11.22 -3.93 6.12
N VAL A 325 12.27 -4.61 5.65
CA VAL A 325 12.16 -5.94 5.03
C VAL A 325 12.86 -6.93 5.95
N LEU A 326 12.11 -7.90 6.45
CA LEU A 326 12.55 -8.88 7.43
C LEU A 326 12.51 -10.29 6.83
N GLY A 327 13.41 -11.17 7.22
CA GLY A 327 13.47 -12.52 6.70
C GLY A 327 13.61 -13.58 7.78
N LYS A 328 12.97 -14.74 7.58
CA LYS A 328 13.09 -15.92 8.46
C LYS A 328 13.41 -17.18 7.65
N GLY A 329 14.23 -18.03 8.23
CA GLY A 329 14.62 -19.29 7.60
C GLY A 329 15.77 -19.12 6.61
N LYS A 330 15.73 -19.82 5.49
CA LYS A 330 16.81 -19.79 4.49
C LYS A 330 16.72 -18.53 3.58
N VAL A 331 16.78 -17.36 4.18
CA VAL A 331 16.71 -16.04 3.53
C VAL A 331 17.95 -15.25 3.87
N ALA A 332 18.51 -14.52 2.92
CA ALA A 332 19.62 -13.61 3.14
C ALA A 332 19.56 -12.42 2.18
N SER A 333 19.89 -11.22 2.66
CA SER A 333 20.05 -10.02 1.84
C SER A 333 21.37 -10.05 1.05
N ASN A 334 21.31 -9.52 -0.17
CA ASN A 334 22.49 -9.19 -0.97
C ASN A 334 22.82 -7.70 -0.89
N TRP A 335 21.82 -6.86 -1.02
CA TRP A 335 21.90 -5.40 -0.91
C TRP A 335 20.52 -4.86 -0.53
N ALA A 336 20.51 -3.64 0.00
CA ALA A 336 19.31 -2.88 0.30
C ALA A 336 19.55 -1.38 0.05
N ARG A 337 18.50 -0.62 -0.24
CA ARG A 337 18.55 0.84 -0.37
C ARG A 337 17.23 1.49 -0.02
N VAL A 338 17.27 2.78 0.31
CA VAL A 338 16.08 3.63 0.50
C VAL A 338 15.87 4.48 -0.76
N LEU A 339 14.62 4.60 -1.17
CA LEU A 339 14.16 5.46 -2.26
C LEU A 339 13.49 6.69 -1.64
N ALA A 340 14.05 7.86 -1.85
CA ALA A 340 13.56 9.09 -1.22
C ALA A 340 12.34 9.71 -1.92
N LEU A 341 12.09 9.39 -3.19
CA LEU A 341 10.91 9.78 -3.98
C LEU A 341 10.68 11.30 -4.13
N PRO A 342 11.69 12.15 -4.42
CA PRO A 342 11.46 13.57 -4.70
C PRO A 342 10.68 13.75 -6.01
N ILE A 343 9.80 14.76 -6.07
CA ILE A 343 9.12 15.15 -7.30
C ILE A 343 9.98 16.20 -8.00
N GLU A 344 10.71 15.77 -9.00
CA GLU A 344 11.66 16.57 -9.75
C GLU A 344 11.00 17.80 -10.40
N GLY A 345 11.58 18.99 -10.17
CA GLY A 345 11.09 20.24 -10.75
C GLY A 345 9.82 20.82 -10.12
N ALA A 346 9.23 20.20 -9.11
CA ALA A 346 8.09 20.75 -8.39
C ALA A 346 8.48 22.06 -7.68
N GLN A 347 7.63 23.09 -7.82
CA GLN A 347 7.81 24.42 -7.20
C GLN A 347 6.79 24.66 -6.07
N ALA A 348 5.84 23.75 -5.90
CA ALA A 348 4.79 23.78 -4.89
C ALA A 348 4.48 22.34 -4.42
N PRO A 349 3.89 22.15 -3.25
CA PRO A 349 3.50 20.82 -2.77
C PRO A 349 2.55 20.09 -3.75
N PRO A 350 2.69 18.74 -3.84
CA PRO A 350 3.65 17.91 -3.13
C PRO A 350 5.07 17.97 -3.73
N LEU A 351 6.10 17.96 -2.87
CA LEU A 351 7.50 17.86 -3.30
C LEU A 351 8.05 16.43 -3.23
N TRP A 352 7.27 15.51 -2.63
CA TRP A 352 7.65 14.11 -2.38
C TRP A 352 6.53 13.16 -2.79
N GLY A 353 6.88 11.99 -3.27
CA GLY A 353 5.94 10.92 -3.61
C GLY A 353 5.25 10.31 -2.39
N SER A 354 5.90 10.34 -1.24
CA SER A 354 5.38 9.92 0.07
C SER A 354 6.13 10.65 1.18
N ASP A 355 5.58 10.68 2.38
CA ASP A 355 6.32 11.09 3.58
C ASP A 355 7.29 10.00 4.07
N HIS A 356 7.19 8.79 3.53
CA HIS A 356 8.13 7.69 3.73
C HIS A 356 9.01 7.44 2.50
N GLY A 357 10.25 7.03 2.75
CA GLY A 357 11.11 6.42 1.74
C GLY A 357 10.79 4.94 1.57
N GLY A 358 10.73 4.48 0.32
CA GLY A 358 10.60 3.05 0.03
C GLY A 358 11.89 2.29 0.35
N VAL A 359 11.79 1.08 0.87
CA VAL A 359 12.95 0.19 1.06
C VAL A 359 12.93 -0.92 0.04
N VAL A 360 14.00 -0.99 -0.76
CA VAL A 360 14.21 -2.06 -1.74
C VAL A 360 15.36 -2.94 -1.30
N THR A 361 15.16 -4.25 -1.35
CA THR A 361 16.12 -5.25 -0.90
C THR A 361 16.17 -6.42 -1.87
N GLN A 362 17.36 -6.81 -2.32
CA GLN A 362 17.52 -8.07 -3.05
C GLN A 362 17.79 -9.21 -2.07
N ILE A 363 16.93 -10.21 -2.10
CA ILE A 363 16.93 -11.37 -1.21
C ILE A 363 17.33 -12.63 -1.99
N ARG A 364 18.11 -13.50 -1.35
CA ARG A 364 18.35 -14.89 -1.80
C ARG A 364 17.51 -15.85 -0.98
N LEU A 365 16.73 -16.67 -1.67
CA LEU A 365 16.11 -17.88 -1.13
C LEU A 365 17.10 -19.06 -1.32
N ARG A 366 17.41 -19.79 -0.24
CA ARG A 366 18.35 -20.92 -0.22
C ARG A 366 17.65 -22.25 -0.02
#